data_0d11b0e2d3bbe8106e6015bcf5890341
#
_entry.id   0d11b0e2d3bbe8106e6015bcf5890341
#
_cell.length_a   1.000
_cell.length_b   1.000
_cell.length_c   1.000
_cell.angle_alpha   90.00
_cell.angle_beta   90.00
_cell.angle_gamma   90.00
#
_symmetry.space_group_name_H-M   'P 1'
#
loop_
_entity.id
_entity.type
_entity.pdbx_description
1 polymer ?
#
loop_
_entity_poly.entity_id
_entity_poly.type
_entity_poly.pdbx_seq_one_letter_code
_entity_poly.pdbx_strand_id
1 'polypeptide(L)'
;NYQFLQNYHLTPEEVTELVRPTVEEIQEILGLDYRKSLLFLRGTNLTEDSYIDEEPYINALMIEPQMIHDPYIRDRIYNMIKKKIRQAKIGVLKVRGNFAIIGGDPYSLMQSIFGLPVTGLLHAGECWHKHWLDRGVSEVCCFRAPMTSKYNVRRLKVVGTPDMTYWYRYINTCMLLNSWDSTAEALNGSDKDEHSLSL
;
A
#
# COMPACT_ATOMS: atom_id res chain seq x y z
N ASN A 1 6.56 -7.51 2.72
CA ASN A 1 7.07 -7.92 4.03
C ASN A 1 7.59 -9.36 3.94
N TYR A 2 8.85 -9.59 4.32
CA TYR A 2 9.48 -10.93 4.29
C TYR A 2 8.70 -11.98 5.11
N GLN A 3 8.01 -11.57 6.18
CA GLN A 3 7.18 -12.47 6.99
C GLN A 3 6.03 -13.09 6.21
N PHE A 4 5.46 -12.37 5.24
CA PHE A 4 4.48 -12.95 4.32
C PHE A 4 5.11 -14.12 3.54
N LEU A 5 6.29 -13.91 2.96
CA LEU A 5 6.99 -14.93 2.19
C LEU A 5 7.40 -16.14 3.05
N GLN A 6 7.74 -15.93 4.32
CA GLN A 6 8.12 -17.03 5.24
C GLN A 6 6.94 -17.90 5.66
N ASN A 7 5.73 -17.36 5.67
CA ASN A 7 4.52 -18.09 6.08
C ASN A 7 3.87 -18.90 4.94
N TYR A 8 4.35 -18.74 3.70
CA TYR A 8 3.85 -19.46 2.53
C TYR A 8 4.95 -20.29 1.87
N HIS A 9 4.61 -21.52 1.50
CA HIS A 9 5.48 -22.40 0.72
C HIS A 9 5.30 -22.09 -0.77
N LEU A 10 5.96 -21.05 -1.25
CA LEU A 10 5.90 -20.63 -2.64
C LEU A 10 6.78 -21.55 -3.50
N THR A 11 6.29 -21.89 -4.69
CA THR A 11 7.09 -22.59 -5.71
C THR A 11 8.10 -21.62 -6.36
N PRO A 12 9.16 -22.11 -6.99
CA PRO A 12 10.12 -21.26 -7.71
C PRO A 12 9.47 -20.38 -8.78
N GLU A 13 8.42 -20.88 -9.44
CA GLU A 13 7.66 -20.18 -10.46
C GLU A 13 6.88 -19.01 -9.85
N GLU A 14 6.18 -19.23 -8.75
CA GLU A 14 5.45 -18.20 -8.02
C GLU A 14 6.39 -17.11 -7.46
N VAL A 15 7.56 -17.50 -6.96
CA VAL A 15 8.60 -16.55 -6.54
C VAL A 15 9.08 -15.71 -7.72
N THR A 16 9.32 -16.34 -8.87
CA THR A 16 9.76 -15.63 -10.09
C THR A 16 8.71 -14.62 -10.53
N GLU A 17 7.44 -15.00 -10.54
CA GLU A 17 6.35 -14.10 -10.88
C GLU A 17 6.23 -12.93 -9.89
N LEU A 18 6.34 -13.19 -8.60
CA LEU A 18 6.28 -12.18 -7.55
C LEU A 18 7.42 -11.16 -7.63
N VAL A 19 8.62 -11.60 -7.99
CA VAL A 19 9.83 -10.76 -8.09
C VAL A 19 9.87 -9.98 -9.41
N ARG A 20 9.25 -10.50 -10.48
CA ARG A 20 9.29 -9.93 -11.84
C ARG A 20 9.06 -8.42 -11.90
N PRO A 21 8.00 -7.82 -11.28
CA PRO A 21 7.77 -6.38 -11.36
C PRO A 21 8.91 -5.54 -10.74
N THR A 22 9.60 -6.09 -9.75
CA THR A 22 10.77 -5.43 -9.11
C THR A 22 11.97 -5.47 -10.04
N VAL A 23 12.19 -6.60 -10.71
CA VAL A 23 13.30 -6.78 -11.66
C VAL A 23 13.12 -5.89 -12.89
N GLU A 24 11.91 -5.90 -13.48
CA GLU A 24 11.56 -5.06 -14.63
C GLU A 24 11.77 -3.57 -14.32
N GLU A 25 11.32 -3.09 -13.17
CA GLU A 25 11.53 -1.71 -12.75
C GLU A 25 13.02 -1.37 -12.62
N ILE A 26 13.82 -2.25 -12.03
CA ILE A 26 15.28 -2.04 -11.91
C ILE A 26 15.93 -2.01 -13.29
N GLN A 27 15.54 -2.89 -14.22
CA GLN A 27 16.07 -2.92 -15.57
C GLN A 27 15.72 -1.66 -16.37
N GLU A 28 14.49 -1.17 -16.26
CA GLU A 28 14.05 0.08 -16.88
C GLU A 28 14.87 1.29 -16.41
N ILE A 29 15.13 1.36 -15.09
CA ILE A 29 15.92 2.45 -14.51
C ILE A 29 17.40 2.34 -14.92
N LEU A 30 17.97 1.13 -14.97
CA LEU A 30 19.33 0.88 -15.45
C LEU A 30 19.50 1.24 -16.93
N GLY A 31 18.43 1.10 -17.73
CA GLY A 31 18.39 1.53 -19.12
C GLY A 31 18.38 3.06 -19.30
N LEU A 32 18.40 3.84 -18.21
CA LEU A 32 18.35 5.31 -18.20
C LEU A 32 17.11 5.88 -18.90
N ASP A 33 15.98 5.18 -18.80
CA ASP A 33 14.70 5.79 -19.19
C ASP A 33 14.43 7.01 -18.31
N TYR A 34 14.33 8.18 -18.95
CA TYR A 34 14.20 9.46 -18.27
C TYR A 34 12.98 9.50 -17.32
N ARG A 35 11.80 9.08 -17.82
CA ARG A 35 10.55 9.17 -17.04
C ARG A 35 10.58 8.23 -15.84
N LYS A 36 11.05 7.00 -16.04
CA LYS A 36 11.16 5.99 -14.99
C LYS A 36 12.21 6.39 -13.96
N SER A 37 13.34 6.90 -14.40
CA SER A 37 14.42 7.38 -13.53
C SER A 37 13.99 8.59 -12.71
N LEU A 38 13.28 9.54 -13.30
CA LEU A 38 12.74 10.70 -12.60
C LEU A 38 11.74 10.29 -11.51
N LEU A 39 10.77 9.43 -11.84
CA LEU A 39 9.82 8.90 -10.88
C LEU A 39 10.50 8.10 -9.75
N PHE A 40 11.56 7.38 -10.07
CA PHE A 40 12.34 6.63 -9.09
C PHE A 40 13.11 7.54 -8.13
N LEU A 41 13.70 8.61 -8.62
CA LEU A 41 14.42 9.61 -7.82
C LEU A 41 13.48 10.40 -6.90
N ARG A 42 12.30 10.77 -7.40
CA ARG A 42 11.28 11.49 -6.64
C ARG A 42 10.59 10.61 -5.59
N GLY A 43 10.57 9.30 -5.79
CA GLY A 43 9.74 8.39 -5.01
C GLY A 43 8.27 8.42 -5.43
N THR A 44 7.43 7.69 -4.69
CA THR A 44 6.00 7.52 -5.03
C THR A 44 5.08 8.64 -4.53
N ASN A 45 5.61 9.60 -3.77
CA ASN A 45 4.81 10.69 -3.18
C ASN A 45 4.68 11.88 -4.15
N LEU A 46 3.97 11.65 -5.25
CA LEU A 46 3.56 12.72 -6.18
C LEU A 46 2.26 13.36 -5.67
N THR A 47 2.33 14.19 -4.65
CA THR A 47 1.25 15.13 -4.32
C THR A 47 1.50 16.44 -5.07
N GLU A 48 0.43 17.13 -5.48
CA GLU A 48 0.53 18.41 -6.21
C GLU A 48 1.33 19.47 -5.43
N ASP A 49 1.36 19.38 -4.10
CA ASP A 49 2.09 20.28 -3.22
C ASP A 49 3.59 19.96 -3.07
N SER A 50 4.09 18.86 -3.63
CA SER A 50 5.47 18.40 -3.47
C SER A 50 6.50 19.12 -4.35
N TYR A 51 6.09 20.13 -5.11
CA TYR A 51 6.98 20.88 -6.01
C TYR A 51 7.98 21.81 -5.29
N ILE A 52 7.80 22.06 -4.00
CA ILE A 52 8.50 23.13 -3.29
C ILE A 52 9.79 22.66 -2.60
N ASP A 53 9.92 21.35 -2.29
CA ASP A 53 11.07 20.80 -1.53
C ASP A 53 11.81 19.67 -2.26
N GLU A 54 11.93 19.75 -3.58
CA GLU A 54 12.70 18.73 -4.30
C GLU A 54 14.20 19.02 -4.24
N GLU A 55 14.98 17.95 -4.16
CA GLU A 55 16.44 18.01 -4.25
C GLU A 55 16.87 18.72 -5.53
N PRO A 56 17.87 19.65 -5.48
CA PRO A 56 18.25 20.46 -6.63
C PRO A 56 18.56 19.68 -7.91
N TYR A 57 19.09 18.45 -7.79
CA TYR A 57 19.38 17.61 -8.95
C TYR A 57 18.11 17.06 -9.62
N ILE A 58 17.01 16.87 -8.87
CA ILE A 58 15.71 16.47 -9.42
C ILE A 58 15.12 17.63 -10.24
N ASN A 59 15.20 18.85 -9.70
CA ASN A 59 14.76 20.05 -10.40
C ASN A 59 15.58 20.27 -11.68
N ALA A 60 16.89 20.11 -11.62
CA ALA A 60 17.77 20.18 -12.80
C ALA A 60 17.39 19.15 -13.86
N LEU A 61 17.10 17.90 -13.45
CA LEU A 61 16.68 16.84 -14.36
C LEU A 61 15.29 17.10 -14.98
N MET A 62 14.37 17.75 -14.26
CA MET A 62 13.07 18.15 -14.81
C MET A 62 13.18 19.26 -15.86
N ILE A 63 14.13 20.18 -15.69
CA ILE A 63 14.37 21.29 -16.62
C ILE A 63 15.12 20.78 -17.87
N GLU A 64 16.15 19.98 -17.67
CA GLU A 64 17.01 19.45 -18.75
C GLU A 64 17.12 17.92 -18.67
N PRO A 65 16.31 17.17 -19.45
CA PRO A 65 16.32 15.71 -19.45
C PRO A 65 17.66 15.06 -19.74
N GLN A 66 18.55 15.73 -20.49
CA GLN A 66 19.90 15.22 -20.81
C GLN A 66 20.78 15.08 -19.55
N MET A 67 20.43 15.75 -18.47
CA MET A 67 21.10 15.63 -17.17
C MET A 67 21.05 14.20 -16.60
N ILE A 68 20.22 13.32 -17.14
CA ILE A 68 20.23 11.89 -16.76
C ILE A 68 21.58 11.22 -17.02
N HIS A 69 22.36 11.75 -17.95
CA HIS A 69 23.70 11.27 -18.28
C HIS A 69 24.80 11.89 -17.41
N ASP A 70 24.46 12.89 -16.57
CA ASP A 70 25.38 13.50 -15.64
C ASP A 70 25.95 12.49 -14.65
N PRO A 71 27.27 12.48 -14.40
CA PRO A 71 27.92 11.52 -13.50
C PRO A 71 27.34 11.50 -12.09
N TYR A 72 26.99 12.67 -11.54
CA TYR A 72 26.41 12.78 -10.20
C TYR A 72 25.02 12.14 -10.12
N ILE A 73 24.15 12.43 -11.11
CA ILE A 73 22.80 11.87 -11.17
C ILE A 73 22.87 10.35 -11.36
N ARG A 74 23.76 9.88 -12.23
CA ARG A 74 24.00 8.43 -12.43
C ARG A 74 24.48 7.73 -11.16
N ASP A 75 25.36 8.34 -10.40
CA ASP A 75 25.84 7.78 -9.12
C ASP A 75 24.68 7.72 -8.09
N ARG A 76 23.84 8.75 -8.02
CA ARG A 76 22.64 8.75 -7.18
C ARG A 76 21.69 7.61 -7.56
N ILE A 77 21.35 7.47 -8.83
CA ILE A 77 20.50 6.36 -9.33
C ILE A 77 21.12 5.02 -8.96
N TYR A 78 22.40 4.83 -9.21
CA TYR A 78 23.10 3.58 -8.92
C TYR A 78 23.09 3.21 -7.44
N ASN A 79 23.30 4.18 -6.54
CA ASN A 79 23.27 3.95 -5.10
C ASN A 79 21.86 3.62 -4.61
N MET A 80 20.83 4.26 -5.17
CA MET A 80 19.44 3.94 -4.87
C MET A 80 19.05 2.54 -5.37
N ILE A 81 19.48 2.14 -6.56
CA ILE A 81 19.29 0.79 -7.10
C ILE A 81 19.97 -0.26 -6.22
N LYS A 82 21.21 -0.03 -5.80
CA LYS A 82 21.90 -0.92 -4.85
C LYS A 82 21.09 -1.12 -3.57
N LYS A 83 20.54 -0.03 -3.02
CA LYS A 83 19.65 -0.11 -1.85
C LYS A 83 18.40 -0.94 -2.15
N LYS A 84 17.77 -0.71 -3.29
CA LYS A 84 16.57 -1.44 -3.72
C LYS A 84 16.85 -2.94 -3.91
N ILE A 85 17.97 -3.29 -4.53
CA ILE A 85 18.38 -4.69 -4.68
C ILE A 85 18.61 -5.35 -3.31
N ARG A 86 19.25 -4.67 -2.37
CA ARG A 86 19.41 -5.19 -0.99
C ARG A 86 18.06 -5.40 -0.31
N GLN A 87 17.13 -4.46 -0.47
CA GLN A 87 15.78 -4.59 0.06
C GLN A 87 15.02 -5.74 -0.59
N ALA A 88 15.13 -5.91 -1.91
CA ALA A 88 14.48 -7.01 -2.62
C ALA A 88 15.01 -8.39 -2.13
N LYS A 89 16.30 -8.51 -1.86
CA LYS A 89 16.91 -9.74 -1.31
C LYS A 89 16.35 -10.14 0.07
N ILE A 90 15.83 -9.20 0.83
CA ILE A 90 15.18 -9.47 2.12
C ILE A 90 13.63 -9.45 2.01
N GLY A 91 13.09 -9.53 0.78
CA GLY A 91 11.66 -9.67 0.53
C GLY A 91 10.86 -8.36 0.46
N VAL A 92 11.52 -7.21 0.32
CA VAL A 92 10.83 -5.94 0.05
C VAL A 92 10.67 -5.80 -1.46
N LEU A 93 9.54 -6.25 -1.96
CA LEU A 93 9.23 -6.33 -3.38
C LEU A 93 8.19 -5.27 -3.79
N LYS A 94 8.18 -4.91 -5.07
CA LYS A 94 7.14 -4.07 -5.66
C LYS A 94 5.88 -4.89 -5.86
N VAL A 95 4.84 -4.55 -5.13
CA VAL A 95 3.50 -5.15 -5.25
C VAL A 95 2.46 -4.04 -5.39
N ARG A 96 1.32 -4.39 -5.95
CA ARG A 96 0.16 -3.48 -5.93
C ARG A 96 -0.44 -3.51 -4.53
N GLY A 97 -0.24 -2.44 -3.79
CA GLY A 97 -0.72 -2.34 -2.42
C GLY A 97 -0.39 -1.00 -1.80
N ASN A 98 -0.98 -0.73 -0.67
CA ASN A 98 -0.67 0.44 0.14
C ASN A 98 -0.72 0.08 1.63
N PHE A 99 -0.20 0.96 2.45
CA PHE A 99 -0.43 0.93 3.88
C PHE A 99 -1.70 1.71 4.20
N ALA A 100 -2.53 1.17 5.09
CA ALA A 100 -3.74 1.83 5.55
C ALA A 100 -3.87 1.73 7.06
N ILE A 101 -4.42 2.76 7.68
CA ILE A 101 -4.83 2.73 9.08
C ILE A 101 -6.13 1.95 9.17
N ILE A 102 -6.28 1.10 10.18
CA ILE A 102 -7.50 0.35 10.44
C ILE A 102 -8.44 1.21 11.27
N GLY A 103 -9.71 1.25 10.86
CA GLY A 103 -10.80 1.84 11.62
C GLY A 103 -11.98 0.89 11.78
N GLY A 104 -12.73 1.04 12.84
CA GLY A 104 -14.06 0.43 12.95
C GLY A 104 -15.08 1.19 12.11
N ASP A 105 -16.24 0.57 11.87
CA ASP A 105 -17.37 1.21 11.22
C ASP A 105 -17.92 2.36 12.08
N PRO A 106 -17.78 3.65 11.67
CA PRO A 106 -18.24 4.78 12.47
C PRO A 106 -19.77 4.85 12.57
N TYR A 107 -20.51 4.26 11.63
CA TYR A 107 -21.95 4.15 11.72
C TYR A 107 -22.38 3.24 12.89
N SER A 108 -21.70 2.10 13.04
CA SER A 108 -21.87 1.22 14.20
C SER A 108 -21.59 1.94 15.52
N LEU A 109 -20.55 2.74 15.56
CA LEU A 109 -20.19 3.53 16.75
C LEU A 109 -21.32 4.51 17.11
N MET A 110 -21.85 5.24 16.12
CA MET A 110 -22.96 6.16 16.35
C MET A 110 -24.22 5.44 16.81
N GLN A 111 -24.55 4.30 16.23
CA GLN A 111 -25.67 3.48 16.70
C GLN A 111 -25.51 3.12 18.19
N SER A 112 -24.31 2.71 18.59
CA SER A 112 -24.01 2.38 19.99
C SER A 112 -24.16 3.58 20.93
N ILE A 113 -23.65 4.74 20.53
CA ILE A 113 -23.74 5.98 21.33
C ILE A 113 -25.20 6.38 21.58
N PHE A 114 -26.05 6.21 20.57
CA PHE A 114 -27.49 6.54 20.68
C PHE A 114 -28.35 5.41 21.22
N GLY A 115 -27.77 4.30 21.68
CA GLY A 115 -28.51 3.16 22.23
C GLY A 115 -29.38 2.44 21.19
N LEU A 116 -29.05 2.54 19.91
CA LEU A 116 -29.72 1.85 18.82
C LEU A 116 -29.14 0.44 18.63
N PRO A 117 -29.89 -0.48 17.99
CA PRO A 117 -29.31 -1.76 17.56
C PRO A 117 -28.12 -1.55 16.66
N VAL A 118 -26.97 -2.11 17.04
CA VAL A 118 -25.70 -1.93 16.32
C VAL A 118 -25.62 -2.93 15.17
N THR A 119 -26.01 -2.49 13.99
CA THR A 119 -25.97 -3.29 12.75
C THR A 119 -24.78 -2.95 11.87
N GLY A 120 -24.35 -1.69 11.87
CA GLY A 120 -23.31 -1.18 10.97
C GLY A 120 -23.76 -1.08 9.51
N LEU A 121 -22.86 -0.59 8.67
CA LEU A 121 -23.04 -0.58 7.21
C LEU A 121 -22.20 -1.68 6.52
N LEU A 122 -21.15 -2.16 7.16
CA LEU A 122 -20.28 -3.21 6.65
C LEU A 122 -20.73 -4.58 7.18
N HIS A 123 -20.79 -5.58 6.30
CA HIS A 123 -21.04 -6.97 6.68
C HIS A 123 -19.72 -7.73 6.93
N ALA A 124 -19.83 -8.92 7.50
CA ALA A 124 -18.67 -9.77 7.77
C ALA A 124 -17.90 -10.08 6.47
N GLY A 125 -16.58 -9.92 6.51
CA GLY A 125 -15.71 -10.11 5.34
C GLY A 125 -15.71 -8.94 4.34
N GLU A 126 -16.34 -7.84 4.68
CA GLU A 126 -16.35 -6.62 3.89
C GLU A 126 -15.47 -5.54 4.52
N CYS A 127 -14.93 -4.69 3.67
CA CYS A 127 -14.22 -3.47 4.08
C CYS A 127 -14.60 -2.30 3.18
N TRP A 128 -14.41 -1.10 3.70
CA TRP A 128 -14.50 0.12 2.92
C TRP A 128 -13.14 0.80 2.90
N HIS A 129 -12.66 1.16 1.72
CA HIS A 129 -11.42 1.91 1.53
C HIS A 129 -11.50 2.75 0.28
N LYS A 130 -11.54 4.07 0.46
CA LYS A 130 -11.74 5.03 -0.65
C LYS A 130 -10.76 4.84 -1.80
N HIS A 131 -9.47 4.71 -1.50
CA HIS A 131 -8.43 4.54 -2.52
C HIS A 131 -8.68 3.35 -3.47
N TRP A 132 -9.16 2.23 -2.95
CA TRP A 132 -9.43 1.04 -3.73
C TRP A 132 -10.78 1.09 -4.44
N LEU A 133 -11.78 1.71 -3.80
CA LEU A 133 -13.08 1.98 -4.43
C LEU A 133 -12.94 2.87 -5.66
N ASP A 134 -12.21 3.98 -5.55
CA ASP A 134 -11.98 4.92 -6.64
C ASP A 134 -11.22 4.25 -7.83
N ARG A 135 -10.53 3.16 -7.59
CA ARG A 135 -9.83 2.35 -8.61
C ARG A 135 -10.62 1.15 -9.13
N GLY A 136 -11.86 0.99 -8.67
CA GLY A 136 -12.72 -0.12 -9.07
C GLY A 136 -12.25 -1.50 -8.62
N VAL A 137 -11.45 -1.56 -7.54
CA VAL A 137 -11.00 -2.82 -6.96
C VAL A 137 -12.11 -3.42 -6.10
N SER A 138 -12.47 -4.67 -6.35
CA SER A 138 -13.54 -5.38 -5.67
C SER A 138 -13.08 -6.21 -4.47
N GLU A 139 -11.81 -6.59 -4.43
CA GLU A 139 -11.26 -7.42 -3.35
C GLU A 139 -9.82 -6.98 -3.03
N VAL A 140 -9.48 -7.06 -1.76
CA VAL A 140 -8.12 -6.81 -1.26
C VAL A 140 -7.67 -7.93 -0.33
N CYS A 141 -6.35 -8.13 -0.28
CA CYS A 141 -5.73 -9.07 0.63
C CYS A 141 -4.99 -8.28 1.71
N CYS A 142 -5.47 -8.37 2.95
CA CYS A 142 -4.98 -7.59 4.08
C CYS A 142 -4.11 -8.44 4.98
N PHE A 143 -3.01 -7.89 5.45
CA PHE A 143 -2.18 -8.50 6.48
C PHE A 143 -1.46 -7.42 7.30
N ARG A 144 -1.13 -7.76 8.54
CA ARG A 144 -0.44 -6.88 9.49
C ARG A 144 0.87 -7.52 9.95
N ALA A 145 1.90 -6.73 10.08
CA ALA A 145 3.13 -7.15 10.74
C ALA A 145 3.04 -6.90 12.27
N PRO A 146 3.60 -7.79 13.11
CA PRO A 146 4.24 -9.06 12.77
C PRO A 146 3.23 -10.14 12.36
N MET A 147 3.60 -10.97 11.37
CA MET A 147 2.79 -12.15 11.00
C MET A 147 3.32 -13.39 11.72
N THR A 148 2.48 -14.05 12.47
CA THR A 148 2.81 -15.27 13.20
C THR A 148 2.29 -16.53 12.50
N SER A 149 1.35 -16.37 11.58
CA SER A 149 0.72 -17.48 10.85
C SER A 149 0.19 -17.02 9.50
N LYS A 150 0.07 -17.96 8.56
CA LYS A 150 -0.66 -17.75 7.29
C LYS A 150 -2.12 -17.34 7.48
N TYR A 151 -2.70 -17.63 8.62
CA TYR A 151 -4.08 -17.26 8.96
C TYR A 151 -4.23 -15.78 9.33
N ASN A 152 -3.11 -15.05 9.49
CA ASN A 152 -3.12 -13.60 9.68
C ASN A 152 -3.35 -12.80 8.37
N VAL A 153 -3.55 -13.50 7.26
CA VAL A 153 -3.94 -12.89 5.99
C VAL A 153 -5.45 -12.98 5.81
N ARG A 154 -6.10 -11.88 5.49
CA ARG A 154 -7.54 -11.82 5.24
C ARG A 154 -7.84 -11.28 3.85
N ARG A 155 -8.69 -12.00 3.12
CA ARG A 155 -9.27 -11.54 1.87
C ARG A 155 -10.60 -10.87 2.19
N LEU A 156 -10.75 -9.60 1.83
CA LEU A 156 -11.92 -8.80 2.11
C LEU A 156 -12.50 -8.24 0.80
N LYS A 157 -13.83 -8.17 0.74
CA LYS A 157 -14.53 -7.48 -0.34
C LYS A 157 -14.52 -5.98 -0.09
N VAL A 158 -14.12 -5.22 -1.09
CA VAL A 158 -14.20 -3.75 -1.05
C VAL A 158 -15.60 -3.35 -1.51
N VAL A 159 -16.35 -2.74 -0.61
CA VAL A 159 -17.75 -2.37 -0.86
C VAL A 159 -17.96 -0.86 -0.71
N GLY A 160 -18.85 -0.32 -1.54
CA GLY A 160 -19.26 1.09 -1.49
C GLY A 160 -20.72 1.23 -1.87
N THR A 161 -21.55 1.58 -0.92
CA THR A 161 -22.96 1.93 -1.12
C THR A 161 -23.15 3.44 -1.06
N PRO A 162 -24.30 3.99 -1.52
CA PRO A 162 -24.61 5.40 -1.36
C PRO A 162 -24.55 5.84 0.11
N ASP A 163 -25.06 5.02 1.03
CA ASP A 163 -25.02 5.31 2.46
C ASP A 163 -23.60 5.34 3.01
N MET A 164 -22.76 4.38 2.63
CA MET A 164 -21.32 4.39 2.99
C MET A 164 -20.63 5.63 2.43
N THR A 165 -20.91 6.01 1.19
CA THR A 165 -20.35 7.21 0.58
C THR A 165 -20.76 8.47 1.34
N TYR A 166 -21.97 8.54 1.84
CA TYR A 166 -22.45 9.66 2.64
C TYR A 166 -21.79 9.67 4.05
N TRP A 167 -21.80 8.54 4.76
CA TRP A 167 -21.31 8.46 6.13
C TRP A 167 -19.79 8.50 6.24
N TYR A 168 -19.07 7.92 5.26
CA TYR A 168 -17.61 7.82 5.27
C TYR A 168 -16.90 8.86 4.40
N ARG A 169 -17.63 9.87 3.90
CA ARG A 169 -17.12 10.88 2.93
C ARG A 169 -15.85 11.61 3.32
N TYR A 170 -15.58 11.74 4.62
CA TYR A 170 -14.38 12.41 5.12
C TYR A 170 -13.24 11.45 5.47
N ILE A 171 -13.44 10.15 5.32
CA ILE A 171 -12.44 9.13 5.63
C ILE A 171 -11.70 8.79 4.35
N ASN A 172 -10.46 9.28 4.21
CA ASN A 172 -9.71 9.13 2.96
C ASN A 172 -8.58 8.11 3.06
N THR A 173 -8.02 7.86 4.25
CA THR A 173 -6.80 7.07 4.47
C THR A 173 -7.03 5.79 5.26
N CYS A 174 -8.18 5.67 5.93
CA CYS A 174 -8.50 4.51 6.74
C CYS A 174 -9.17 3.42 5.93
N MET A 175 -8.87 2.19 6.29
CA MET A 175 -9.64 1.03 5.93
C MET A 175 -10.61 0.70 7.05
N LEU A 176 -11.90 0.79 6.75
CA LEU A 176 -12.95 0.49 7.72
C LEU A 176 -13.30 -0.99 7.66
N LEU A 177 -13.39 -1.61 8.82
CA LEU A 177 -13.75 -3.01 9.03
C LEU A 177 -15.10 -3.14 9.70
N ASN A 178 -15.75 -4.28 9.48
CA ASN A 178 -16.96 -4.65 10.21
C ASN A 178 -16.70 -4.65 11.73
N SER A 179 -17.70 -4.27 12.52
CA SER A 179 -17.58 -4.16 13.97
C SER A 179 -17.67 -5.49 14.71
N TRP A 180 -18.20 -6.53 14.07
CA TRP A 180 -18.57 -7.79 14.71
C TRP A 180 -17.82 -9.02 14.21
N ASP A 181 -17.14 -8.91 13.06
CA ASP A 181 -16.38 -10.05 12.52
C ASP A 181 -15.02 -10.21 13.20
N SER A 182 -14.41 -11.37 12.99
CA SER A 182 -13.09 -11.70 13.54
C SER A 182 -11.91 -11.15 12.72
N THR A 183 -12.14 -10.22 11.80
CA THR A 183 -11.07 -9.72 10.91
C THR A 183 -9.97 -9.02 11.70
N ALA A 184 -10.31 -8.14 12.61
CA ALA A 184 -9.33 -7.43 13.44
C ALA A 184 -8.53 -8.40 14.34
N GLU A 185 -9.18 -9.37 14.97
CA GLU A 185 -8.52 -10.41 15.76
C GLU A 185 -7.57 -11.25 14.91
N ALA A 186 -8.01 -11.67 13.74
CA ALA A 186 -7.22 -12.48 12.82
C ALA A 186 -6.01 -11.74 12.26
N LEU A 187 -6.08 -10.42 12.15
CA LEU A 187 -4.95 -9.56 11.82
C LEU A 187 -3.98 -9.37 13.01
N ASN A 188 -3.77 -10.44 13.76
CA ASN A 188 -2.87 -10.53 14.91
C ASN A 188 -3.28 -9.59 16.06
N GLY A 189 -4.58 -9.59 16.40
CA GLY A 189 -5.12 -8.78 17.48
C GLY A 189 -4.94 -7.28 17.21
N SER A 190 -5.21 -6.85 16.00
CA SER A 190 -5.04 -5.44 15.64
C SER A 190 -6.03 -4.56 16.39
N ASP A 191 -5.50 -3.55 17.08
CA ASP A 191 -6.30 -2.48 17.63
C ASP A 191 -6.72 -1.51 16.51
N LYS A 192 -7.81 -0.78 16.73
CA LYS A 192 -8.38 0.10 15.70
C LYS A 192 -7.84 1.55 15.79
N ASP A 193 -6.71 1.76 16.44
CA ASP A 193 -6.21 3.10 16.79
C ASP A 193 -4.82 3.46 16.27
N GLU A 194 -3.92 2.49 16.01
CA GLU A 194 -2.53 2.85 15.67
C GLU A 194 -1.85 2.00 14.58
N HIS A 195 -2.54 1.08 13.92
CA HIS A 195 -1.83 0.10 13.08
C HIS A 195 -2.06 0.27 11.59
N SER A 196 -0.94 0.32 10.85
CA SER A 196 -0.96 0.28 9.38
C SER A 196 -1.05 -1.15 8.87
N LEU A 197 -1.96 -1.37 7.94
CA LEU A 197 -2.09 -2.59 7.15
C LEU A 197 -1.32 -2.48 5.84
N SER A 198 -0.75 -3.60 5.40
CA SER A 198 -0.34 -3.76 4.00
C SER A 198 -1.50 -4.37 3.22
N LEU A 199 -1.86 -3.76 2.11
CA LEU A 199 -2.94 -4.15 1.22
C LEU A 199 -2.39 -4.58 -0.13
#